data_a128505fc5920dadd0ac4ee7a6d3eac0
#
_entry.id   a128505fc5920dadd0ac4ee7a6d3eac0
#
_cell.length_a   1.000
_cell.length_b   1.000
_cell.length_c   1.000
_cell.angle_alpha   90.00
_cell.angle_beta   90.00
_cell.angle_gamma   90.00
#
_symmetry.space_group_name_H-M   'P 1'
#
loop_
_entity.id
_entity.type
_entity.pdbx_description
1 polymer ?
#
loop_
_entity_poly.entity_id
_entity_poly.type
_entity_poly.pdbx_seq_one_letter_code
_entity_poly.pdbx_strand_id
1 'polypeptide(L)'
;MNKTNEITSYSEAVMQLKNAILQSRYTAAKLVNKEMILLYYFVGKYVSVNSRNKNWGIGAIDNISAMLQQELNGLRGFSPTNLKNMRLFYEEWAVIEPFLLKNASVVLFDFMAIENRQMDSDDFQNSIRQNPSDDLEQIFFRIGFSQHLAILQAVKSAETRLFYLQKCVVEFWNYETLKHHLKNQLHKQIGKLSNNFEHTISEQHFKQKALMVFKDEMLLDFINIQDSDEEPDERILEQEIVLNIKKFIMALGADFSFIGNQFRLLIDEEEYFIDLLFFNRKLQSLVAIDLKKGKFKAEYAGKMNLYLSALDEYIKQPHENPSIGIILCKEKNNKVVEFAFRDTSKPMGVVTYKTYQELPENYKKLLPNFDHLKELL
;
A
#
# COMPACT_ATOMS: atom_id res chain seq x y z
N MET A 1 -24.22 -16.92 -42.37
CA MET A 1 -23.01 -17.22 -41.57
C MET A 1 -22.15 -15.99 -41.23
N ASN A 2 -22.58 -14.74 -41.44
CA ASN A 2 -21.68 -13.56 -41.35
C ASN A 2 -21.92 -12.61 -40.15
N LYS A 3 -23.06 -12.64 -39.48
CA LYS A 3 -23.31 -11.68 -38.37
C LYS A 3 -22.58 -11.99 -37.07
N THR A 4 -22.33 -13.24 -36.78
CA THR A 4 -21.65 -13.65 -35.52
C THR A 4 -20.15 -13.33 -35.55
N ASN A 5 -19.50 -13.44 -36.71
CA ASN A 5 -18.10 -13.11 -36.87
C ASN A 5 -17.82 -11.60 -36.82
N GLU A 6 -18.77 -10.76 -37.31
CA GLU A 6 -18.63 -9.31 -37.22
C GLU A 6 -18.78 -8.80 -35.77
N ILE A 7 -19.72 -9.34 -34.99
CA ILE A 7 -19.90 -8.95 -33.57
C ILE A 7 -18.69 -9.31 -32.73
N THR A 8 -18.05 -10.46 -32.98
CA THR A 8 -16.83 -10.86 -32.27
C THR A 8 -15.65 -9.95 -32.62
N SER A 9 -15.53 -9.56 -33.90
CA SER A 9 -14.50 -8.61 -34.37
C SER A 9 -14.67 -7.21 -33.75
N TYR A 10 -15.89 -6.72 -33.63
CA TYR A 10 -16.14 -5.42 -32.97
C TYR A 10 -15.85 -5.46 -31.46
N SER A 11 -16.17 -6.56 -30.78
CA SER A 11 -15.88 -6.73 -29.37
C SER A 11 -14.39 -6.72 -29.09
N GLU A 12 -13.59 -7.41 -29.92
CA GLU A 12 -12.12 -7.40 -29.82
C GLU A 12 -11.54 -6.01 -30.11
N ALA A 13 -12.04 -5.33 -31.15
CA ALA A 13 -11.60 -3.97 -31.46
C ALA A 13 -11.93 -2.98 -30.31
N VAL A 14 -13.13 -3.08 -29.73
CA VAL A 14 -13.50 -2.26 -28.56
C VAL A 14 -12.61 -2.54 -27.37
N MET A 15 -12.28 -3.79 -27.11
CA MET A 15 -11.40 -4.16 -25.99
C MET A 15 -9.96 -3.64 -26.19
N GLN A 16 -9.42 -3.74 -27.42
CA GLN A 16 -8.10 -3.18 -27.76
C GLN A 16 -8.09 -1.65 -27.63
N LEU A 17 -9.09 -0.96 -28.15
CA LEU A 17 -9.24 0.50 -28.02
C LEU A 17 -9.37 0.92 -26.56
N LYS A 18 -10.20 0.22 -25.78
CA LYS A 18 -10.36 0.48 -24.34
C LYS A 18 -9.03 0.36 -23.62
N ASN A 19 -8.26 -0.70 -23.87
CA ASN A 19 -6.96 -0.92 -23.22
C ASN A 19 -5.96 0.18 -23.62
N ALA A 20 -5.90 0.55 -24.90
CA ALA A 20 -5.03 1.62 -25.37
C ALA A 20 -5.40 2.97 -24.74
N ILE A 21 -6.70 3.30 -24.65
CA ILE A 21 -7.19 4.53 -24.01
C ILE A 21 -6.84 4.55 -22.52
N LEU A 22 -7.07 3.44 -21.80
CA LEU A 22 -6.76 3.36 -20.36
C LEU A 22 -5.26 3.47 -20.10
N GLN A 23 -4.43 2.84 -20.93
CA GLN A 23 -2.98 2.91 -20.81
C GLN A 23 -2.46 4.31 -21.12
N SER A 24 -2.99 4.96 -22.16
CA SER A 24 -2.64 6.34 -22.50
C SER A 24 -3.02 7.32 -21.39
N ARG A 25 -4.23 7.19 -20.82
CA ARG A 25 -4.68 8.01 -19.68
C ARG A 25 -3.81 7.79 -18.44
N TYR A 26 -3.45 6.55 -18.14
CA TYR A 26 -2.55 6.22 -17.04
C TYR A 26 -1.16 6.85 -17.23
N THR A 27 -0.60 6.74 -18.44
CA THR A 27 0.70 7.33 -18.78
C THR A 27 0.66 8.85 -18.66
N ALA A 28 -0.39 9.50 -19.21
CA ALA A 28 -0.57 10.93 -19.08
C ALA A 28 -0.68 11.38 -17.62
N ALA A 29 -1.49 10.70 -16.81
CA ALA A 29 -1.62 11.01 -15.39
C ALA A 29 -0.29 10.84 -14.63
N LYS A 30 0.49 9.82 -14.95
CA LYS A 30 1.82 9.60 -14.38
C LYS A 30 2.80 10.72 -14.73
N LEU A 31 2.81 11.18 -15.98
CA LEU A 31 3.65 12.28 -16.43
C LEU A 31 3.26 13.60 -15.75
N VAL A 32 1.96 13.88 -15.64
CA VAL A 32 1.45 15.08 -14.94
C VAL A 32 1.87 15.05 -13.47
N ASN A 33 1.79 13.90 -12.80
CA ASN A 33 2.19 13.80 -11.39
C ASN A 33 3.71 14.00 -11.22
N LYS A 34 4.52 13.42 -12.11
CA LYS A 34 5.98 13.62 -12.11
C LYS A 34 6.34 15.10 -12.24
N GLU A 35 5.79 15.78 -13.23
CA GLU A 35 6.04 17.21 -13.45
C GLU A 35 5.57 18.06 -12.25
N MET A 36 4.41 17.75 -11.66
CA MET A 36 3.93 18.44 -10.46
C MET A 36 4.85 18.25 -9.25
N ILE A 37 5.31 17.03 -9.00
CA ILE A 37 6.23 16.73 -7.89
C ILE A 37 7.55 17.48 -8.06
N LEU A 38 8.10 17.48 -9.27
CA LEU A 38 9.32 18.23 -9.60
C LEU A 38 9.12 19.73 -9.45
N LEU A 39 8.02 20.27 -10.00
CA LEU A 39 7.67 21.69 -9.86
C LEU A 39 7.59 22.08 -8.37
N TYR A 40 6.89 21.32 -7.55
CA TYR A 40 6.74 21.61 -6.12
C TYR A 40 8.07 21.51 -5.37
N TYR A 41 8.94 20.59 -5.76
CA TYR A 41 10.29 20.49 -5.21
C TYR A 41 11.12 21.76 -5.52
N PHE A 42 11.15 22.19 -6.77
CA PHE A 42 11.96 23.34 -7.17
C PHE A 42 11.40 24.68 -6.69
N VAL A 43 10.07 24.83 -6.66
CA VAL A 43 9.44 25.98 -6.00
C VAL A 43 9.78 25.98 -4.51
N GLY A 44 9.76 24.80 -3.87
CA GLY A 44 10.17 24.64 -2.48
C GLY A 44 11.62 25.05 -2.24
N LYS A 45 12.54 24.67 -3.14
CA LYS A 45 13.94 25.10 -3.13
C LYS A 45 14.04 26.62 -3.18
N TYR A 46 13.40 27.25 -4.17
CA TYR A 46 13.39 28.71 -4.33
C TYR A 46 12.88 29.42 -3.07
N VAL A 47 11.76 28.95 -2.53
CA VAL A 47 11.19 29.49 -1.29
C VAL A 47 12.12 29.29 -0.10
N SER A 48 12.79 28.12 0.01
CA SER A 48 13.72 27.82 1.11
C SER A 48 14.92 28.74 1.08
N VAL A 49 15.63 28.81 -0.05
CA VAL A 49 16.83 29.63 -0.22
C VAL A 49 16.53 31.10 0.14
N ASN A 50 15.48 31.66 -0.43
CA ASN A 50 15.18 33.08 -0.23
C ASN A 50 14.62 33.40 1.16
N SER A 51 13.86 32.50 1.78
CA SER A 51 13.31 32.72 3.12
C SER A 51 14.31 32.44 4.24
N ARG A 52 15.22 31.49 4.07
CA ARG A 52 16.23 31.12 5.08
C ARG A 52 17.43 32.06 5.09
N ASN A 53 17.86 32.54 3.91
CA ASN A 53 18.99 33.46 3.77
C ASN A 53 18.64 34.93 4.08
N LYS A 54 17.45 35.18 4.68
CA LYS A 54 16.96 36.53 5.04
C LYS A 54 16.81 37.49 3.86
N ASN A 55 16.73 36.97 2.63
CA ASN A 55 16.45 37.79 1.45
C ASN A 55 15.01 38.33 1.48
N TRP A 56 14.11 37.61 2.15
CA TRP A 56 12.71 37.95 2.27
C TRP A 56 12.34 38.33 3.69
N GLY A 57 11.53 39.39 3.83
CA GLY A 57 10.98 39.86 5.10
C GLY A 57 9.82 38.99 5.61
N ILE A 58 9.35 39.34 6.80
CA ILE A 58 8.16 38.72 7.40
C ILE A 58 6.95 38.95 6.49
N GLY A 59 6.17 37.88 6.21
CA GLY A 59 4.97 37.93 5.35
C GLY A 59 5.25 37.81 3.84
N ALA A 60 6.51 37.67 3.40
CA ALA A 60 6.85 37.57 1.99
C ALA A 60 6.13 36.42 1.27
N ILE A 61 6.03 35.24 1.89
CA ILE A 61 5.33 34.07 1.30
C ILE A 61 3.84 34.38 1.07
N ASP A 62 3.21 35.10 1.99
CA ASP A 62 1.80 35.47 1.87
C ASP A 62 1.61 36.47 0.72
N ASN A 63 2.52 37.47 0.60
CA ASN A 63 2.51 38.42 -0.50
C ASN A 63 2.76 37.76 -1.85
N ILE A 64 3.76 36.85 -1.94
CA ILE A 64 4.07 36.12 -3.17
C ILE A 64 2.87 35.27 -3.59
N SER A 65 2.22 34.58 -2.65
CA SER A 65 1.01 33.82 -2.94
C SER A 65 -0.10 34.70 -3.51
N ALA A 66 -0.34 35.88 -2.92
CA ALA A 66 -1.35 36.81 -3.40
C ALA A 66 -1.03 37.34 -4.80
N MET A 67 0.22 37.72 -5.06
CA MET A 67 0.66 38.18 -6.39
C MET A 67 0.53 37.08 -7.44
N LEU A 68 0.93 35.83 -7.15
CA LEU A 68 0.77 34.68 -8.05
C LEU A 68 -0.71 34.45 -8.43
N GLN A 69 -1.63 34.61 -7.47
CA GLN A 69 -3.07 34.49 -7.74
C GLN A 69 -3.62 35.63 -8.60
N GLN A 70 -3.04 36.83 -8.50
CA GLN A 70 -3.40 37.98 -9.34
C GLN A 70 -2.88 37.81 -10.79
N GLU A 71 -1.62 37.40 -10.94
CA GLU A 71 -0.99 37.22 -12.26
C GLU A 71 -1.55 36.01 -13.03
N LEU A 72 -1.93 34.95 -12.30
CA LEU A 72 -2.40 33.69 -12.86
C LEU A 72 -3.81 33.39 -12.37
N ASN A 73 -4.81 33.98 -13.00
CA ASN A 73 -6.23 33.80 -12.65
C ASN A 73 -6.61 32.30 -12.67
N GLY A 74 -7.15 31.82 -11.55
CA GLY A 74 -7.55 30.41 -11.40
C GLY A 74 -6.41 29.47 -10.98
N LEU A 75 -5.21 29.97 -10.72
CA LEU A 75 -4.11 29.18 -10.18
C LEU A 75 -4.47 28.55 -8.84
N ARG A 76 -4.44 27.21 -8.76
CA ARG A 76 -4.65 26.43 -7.54
C ARG A 76 -3.35 25.82 -7.06
N GLY A 77 -3.25 25.56 -5.75
CA GLY A 77 -2.11 24.84 -5.20
C GLY A 77 -0.94 25.69 -4.70
N PHE A 78 -1.01 27.05 -4.84
CA PHE A 78 0.05 27.96 -4.43
C PHE A 78 -0.38 28.91 -3.31
N SER A 79 -1.22 28.44 -2.38
CA SER A 79 -1.54 29.16 -1.16
C SER A 79 -0.31 29.29 -0.26
N PRO A 80 -0.27 30.26 0.68
CA PRO A 80 0.86 30.41 1.62
C PRO A 80 1.21 29.12 2.36
N THR A 81 0.19 28.38 2.79
CA THR A 81 0.38 27.08 3.45
C THR A 81 1.04 26.08 2.51
N ASN A 82 0.61 26.05 1.24
CA ASN A 82 1.17 25.09 0.27
C ASN A 82 2.60 25.46 -0.12
N LEU A 83 2.94 26.75 -0.25
CA LEU A 83 4.31 27.20 -0.46
C LEU A 83 5.24 26.81 0.71
N LYS A 84 4.74 26.91 1.96
CA LYS A 84 5.45 26.40 3.15
C LYS A 84 5.62 24.88 3.11
N ASN A 85 4.61 24.15 2.63
CA ASN A 85 4.68 22.71 2.44
C ASN A 85 5.66 22.29 1.34
N MET A 86 5.72 23.05 0.23
CA MET A 86 6.73 22.84 -0.83
C MET A 86 8.15 23.07 -0.29
N ARG A 87 8.34 24.10 0.54
CA ARG A 87 9.61 24.32 1.23
C ARG A 87 10.00 23.14 2.12
N LEU A 88 9.08 22.64 2.94
CA LEU A 88 9.30 21.44 3.76
C LEU A 88 9.65 20.24 2.87
N PHE A 89 8.94 20.05 1.78
CA PHE A 89 9.17 18.98 0.83
C PHE A 89 10.58 19.02 0.25
N TYR A 90 11.06 20.19 -0.16
CA TYR A 90 12.44 20.39 -0.59
C TYR A 90 13.44 20.08 0.52
N GLU A 91 13.30 20.73 1.70
CA GLU A 91 14.24 20.60 2.82
C GLU A 91 14.41 19.14 3.27
N GLU A 92 13.32 18.37 3.27
CA GLU A 92 13.30 16.98 3.74
C GLU A 92 13.74 15.95 2.67
N TRP A 93 13.65 16.29 1.37
CA TRP A 93 14.09 15.45 0.26
C TRP A 93 15.35 15.96 -0.42
N ALA A 94 16.06 16.94 0.15
CA ALA A 94 17.28 17.50 -0.44
C ALA A 94 18.36 16.43 -0.70
N VAL A 95 18.41 15.38 0.09
CA VAL A 95 19.35 14.24 -0.06
C VAL A 95 19.23 13.53 -1.42
N ILE A 96 18.04 13.57 -2.06
CA ILE A 96 17.81 12.94 -3.37
C ILE A 96 17.80 13.97 -4.51
N GLU A 97 18.28 15.21 -4.30
CA GLU A 97 18.32 16.25 -5.32
C GLU A 97 19.00 15.81 -6.61
N PRO A 98 20.15 15.10 -6.62
CA PRO A 98 20.76 14.63 -7.86
C PRO A 98 19.85 13.75 -8.71
N PHE A 99 19.05 12.91 -8.05
CA PHE A 99 18.04 12.08 -8.71
C PHE A 99 16.89 12.92 -9.29
N LEU A 100 16.42 13.94 -8.55
CA LEU A 100 15.34 14.82 -9.01
C LEU A 100 15.78 15.69 -10.19
N LEU A 101 17.01 16.19 -10.18
CA LEU A 101 17.63 16.96 -11.29
C LEU A 101 17.71 16.12 -12.56
N LYS A 102 18.15 14.87 -12.49
CA LYS A 102 18.22 13.96 -13.64
C LYS A 102 16.84 13.77 -14.31
N ASN A 103 15.78 13.94 -13.55
CA ASN A 103 14.40 13.72 -13.98
C ASN A 103 13.65 15.00 -14.35
N ALA A 104 14.27 16.17 -14.17
CA ALA A 104 13.65 17.46 -14.43
C ALA A 104 13.51 17.72 -15.95
N SER A 105 12.38 18.36 -16.34
CA SER A 105 12.21 18.88 -17.70
C SER A 105 13.13 20.08 -17.94
N VAL A 106 13.39 20.37 -19.21
CA VAL A 106 14.25 21.52 -19.64
C VAL A 106 13.74 22.82 -19.02
N VAL A 107 12.43 23.04 -18.99
CA VAL A 107 11.79 24.24 -18.41
C VAL A 107 12.09 24.38 -16.91
N LEU A 108 12.03 23.29 -16.16
CA LEU A 108 12.35 23.29 -14.72
C LEU A 108 13.85 23.44 -14.49
N PHE A 109 14.67 22.94 -15.40
CA PHE A 109 16.13 23.09 -15.37
C PHE A 109 16.54 24.54 -15.59
N ASP A 110 15.94 25.23 -16.58
CA ASP A 110 16.20 26.66 -16.86
C ASP A 110 15.77 27.54 -15.68
N PHE A 111 14.64 27.24 -15.04
CA PHE A 111 14.20 27.91 -13.81
C PHE A 111 15.27 27.85 -12.71
N MET A 112 15.95 26.71 -12.58
CA MET A 112 17.03 26.52 -11.59
C MET A 112 18.35 27.17 -11.98
N ALA A 113 18.68 27.24 -13.29
CA ALA A 113 19.91 27.87 -13.78
C ALA A 113 19.95 29.36 -13.45
N ILE A 114 18.80 30.01 -13.30
CA ILE A 114 18.69 31.40 -12.86
C ILE A 114 19.23 31.58 -11.44
N GLU A 115 19.04 30.58 -10.54
CA GLU A 115 19.54 30.63 -9.16
C GLU A 115 21.04 30.28 -9.05
N ASN A 116 21.52 29.34 -9.88
CA ASN A 116 22.89 28.79 -9.78
C ASN A 116 23.97 29.79 -10.27
N ARG A 117 23.62 30.97 -10.79
CA ARG A 117 24.59 32.03 -11.07
C ARG A 117 25.31 32.57 -9.81
N GLN A 118 24.92 32.10 -8.62
CA GLN A 118 25.51 32.47 -7.32
C GLN A 118 26.22 31.31 -6.59
N MET A 119 26.29 30.11 -7.18
CA MET A 119 27.00 28.97 -6.57
C MET A 119 28.11 28.44 -7.49
N ASP A 120 29.30 28.25 -6.92
CA ASP A 120 30.49 27.78 -7.64
C ASP A 120 30.29 26.41 -8.29
N SER A 121 30.82 26.29 -9.52
CA SER A 121 30.59 25.16 -10.45
C SER A 121 31.30 23.85 -10.08
N ASP A 122 32.09 23.79 -9.03
CA ASP A 122 32.96 22.64 -8.75
C ASP A 122 32.28 21.52 -7.90
N ASP A 123 31.27 21.83 -7.10
CA ASP A 123 30.54 20.83 -6.34
C ASP A 123 29.52 20.03 -7.17
N PHE A 124 29.15 20.53 -8.35
CA PHE A 124 28.11 19.95 -9.20
C PHE A 124 28.54 18.66 -9.91
N GLN A 125 29.84 18.52 -10.24
CA GLN A 125 30.33 17.35 -10.98
C GLN A 125 30.59 16.11 -10.09
N ASN A 126 30.78 16.28 -8.81
CA ASN A 126 31.09 15.16 -7.88
C ASN A 126 29.85 14.45 -7.34
N SER A 127 28.67 15.07 -7.37
CA SER A 127 27.42 14.48 -6.84
C SER A 127 26.72 13.50 -7.81
N ILE A 128 27.13 13.45 -9.10
CA ILE A 128 26.49 12.64 -10.16
C ILE A 128 26.86 11.13 -10.08
N ARG A 129 27.78 10.72 -9.23
CA ARG A 129 28.36 9.35 -9.26
C ARG A 129 27.70 8.28 -8.38
N GLN A 130 26.64 8.60 -7.66
CA GLN A 130 25.86 7.56 -6.95
C GLN A 130 24.51 7.39 -7.64
N ASN A 131 24.35 6.31 -8.42
CA ASN A 131 23.10 5.92 -9.03
C ASN A 131 22.06 5.58 -7.96
N PRO A 132 21.00 6.38 -7.74
CA PRO A 132 19.78 5.87 -7.16
C PRO A 132 19.18 4.90 -8.17
N SER A 133 18.80 3.72 -7.72
CA SER A 133 18.26 2.66 -8.57
C SER A 133 17.00 3.13 -9.31
N ASP A 134 16.75 2.57 -10.51
CA ASP A 134 15.50 2.78 -11.28
C ASP A 134 14.24 2.53 -10.44
N ASP A 135 14.36 1.78 -9.35
CA ASP A 135 13.32 1.53 -8.36
C ASP A 135 12.85 2.80 -7.65
N LEU A 136 13.73 3.75 -7.34
CA LEU A 136 13.32 5.00 -6.67
C LEU A 136 12.45 5.87 -7.58
N GLU A 137 12.76 5.94 -8.88
CA GLU A 137 11.94 6.67 -9.85
C GLU A 137 10.54 6.10 -9.94
N GLN A 138 10.44 4.77 -9.96
CA GLN A 138 9.17 4.07 -10.02
C GLN A 138 8.32 4.25 -8.76
N ILE A 139 8.94 4.52 -7.63
CA ILE A 139 8.26 4.70 -6.34
C ILE A 139 7.92 6.18 -6.13
N PHE A 140 8.89 7.08 -6.24
CA PHE A 140 8.79 8.47 -5.83
C PHE A 140 7.71 9.25 -6.61
N PHE A 141 7.69 9.11 -7.94
CA PHE A 141 6.74 9.85 -8.79
C PHE A 141 5.36 9.19 -8.93
N ARG A 142 5.13 8.02 -8.33
CA ARG A 142 3.81 7.35 -8.40
C ARG A 142 2.82 7.78 -7.32
N ILE A 143 3.28 8.49 -6.31
CA ILE A 143 2.45 8.99 -5.21
C ILE A 143 2.28 10.49 -5.28
N GLY A 144 1.13 10.96 -4.83
CA GLY A 144 0.78 12.38 -4.87
C GLY A 144 1.51 13.20 -3.80
N PHE A 145 1.60 14.51 -4.03
CA PHE A 145 2.24 15.45 -3.12
C PHE A 145 1.66 15.40 -1.69
N SER A 146 0.34 15.25 -1.55
CA SER A 146 -0.30 15.12 -0.23
C SER A 146 0.16 13.89 0.55
N GLN A 147 0.40 12.77 -0.15
CA GLN A 147 0.93 11.55 0.48
C GLN A 147 2.39 11.74 0.91
N HIS A 148 3.22 12.37 0.09
CA HIS A 148 4.57 12.75 0.50
C HIS A 148 4.57 13.60 1.76
N LEU A 149 3.73 14.64 1.81
CA LEU A 149 3.62 15.50 3.00
C LEU A 149 3.18 14.74 4.24
N ALA A 150 2.21 13.84 4.12
CA ALA A 150 1.76 13.01 5.24
C ALA A 150 2.91 12.15 5.79
N ILE A 151 3.73 11.57 4.91
CA ILE A 151 4.91 10.78 5.32
C ILE A 151 5.94 11.68 6.01
N LEU A 152 6.28 12.83 5.42
CA LEU A 152 7.28 13.74 5.97
C LEU A 152 6.90 14.29 7.35
N GLN A 153 5.61 14.58 7.56
CA GLN A 153 5.10 15.08 8.84
C GLN A 153 5.08 14.00 9.93
N ALA A 154 4.87 12.73 9.55
CA ALA A 154 4.74 11.62 10.49
C ALA A 154 6.07 10.92 10.80
N VAL A 155 7.04 10.95 9.87
CA VAL A 155 8.25 10.11 9.92
C VAL A 155 9.50 10.92 9.58
N LYS A 156 10.54 10.77 10.42
CA LYS A 156 11.82 11.49 10.24
C LYS A 156 12.89 10.63 9.55
N SER A 157 12.92 9.31 9.79
CA SER A 157 13.92 8.43 9.19
C SER A 157 13.71 8.26 7.70
N ALA A 158 14.75 8.47 6.89
CA ALA A 158 14.72 8.28 5.43
C ALA A 158 14.32 6.85 5.05
N GLU A 159 14.84 5.85 5.75
CA GLU A 159 14.52 4.44 5.54
C GLU A 159 13.01 4.17 5.77
N THR A 160 12.46 4.71 6.86
CA THR A 160 11.03 4.56 7.16
C THR A 160 10.15 5.32 6.15
N ARG A 161 10.61 6.47 5.65
CA ARG A 161 9.93 7.20 4.56
C ARG A 161 9.86 6.35 3.29
N LEU A 162 10.99 5.78 2.86
CA LEU A 162 11.06 4.88 1.70
C LEU A 162 10.15 3.67 1.86
N PHE A 163 10.10 3.09 3.06
CA PHE A 163 9.15 2.02 3.38
C PHE A 163 7.70 2.41 3.08
N TYR A 164 7.24 3.57 3.57
CA TYR A 164 5.87 4.03 3.33
C TYR A 164 5.62 4.39 1.85
N LEU A 165 6.60 5.00 1.17
CA LEU A 165 6.53 5.26 -0.27
C LEU A 165 6.32 3.96 -1.06
N GLN A 166 7.14 2.95 -0.77
CA GLN A 166 7.07 1.64 -1.41
C GLN A 166 5.72 0.96 -1.16
N LYS A 167 5.23 1.01 0.10
CA LYS A 167 3.92 0.46 0.47
C LYS A 167 2.78 1.14 -0.27
N CYS A 168 2.79 2.47 -0.40
CA CYS A 168 1.79 3.19 -1.17
C CYS A 168 1.72 2.71 -2.63
N VAL A 169 2.87 2.46 -3.26
CA VAL A 169 2.93 2.03 -4.66
C VAL A 169 2.53 0.57 -4.83
N VAL A 170 3.05 -0.31 -3.98
CA VAL A 170 2.84 -1.76 -4.10
C VAL A 170 1.43 -2.16 -3.68
N GLU A 171 0.90 -1.53 -2.64
CA GLU A 171 -0.41 -1.85 -2.07
C GLU A 171 -1.51 -0.88 -2.50
N PHE A 172 -1.21 0.07 -3.40
CA PHE A 172 -2.14 1.05 -3.96
C PHE A 172 -2.88 1.87 -2.89
N TRP A 173 -2.16 2.26 -1.81
CA TRP A 173 -2.77 3.04 -0.74
C TRP A 173 -3.22 4.42 -1.24
N ASN A 174 -4.45 4.78 -0.93
CA ASN A 174 -4.91 6.16 -1.02
C ASN A 174 -4.36 6.98 0.16
N TYR A 175 -4.64 8.29 0.16
CA TYR A 175 -4.19 9.20 1.22
C TYR A 175 -4.67 8.77 2.62
N GLU A 176 -5.92 8.33 2.75
CA GLU A 176 -6.51 7.97 4.05
C GLU A 176 -5.95 6.64 4.57
N THR A 177 -5.80 5.66 3.71
CA THR A 177 -5.14 4.39 4.05
C THR A 177 -3.71 4.62 4.54
N LEU A 178 -2.95 5.46 3.83
CA LEU A 178 -1.59 5.85 4.25
C LEU A 178 -1.62 6.51 5.64
N LYS A 179 -2.51 7.48 5.86
CA LYS A 179 -2.63 8.20 7.12
C LYS A 179 -2.98 7.28 8.29
N HIS A 180 -3.86 6.30 8.07
CA HIS A 180 -4.16 5.25 9.04
C HIS A 180 -2.90 4.46 9.41
N HIS A 181 -2.14 3.98 8.43
CA HIS A 181 -0.92 3.20 8.66
C HIS A 181 0.20 4.03 9.31
N LEU A 182 0.32 5.32 8.97
CA LEU A 182 1.25 6.23 9.62
C LEU A 182 0.89 6.42 11.11
N LYS A 183 -0.41 6.65 11.42
CA LYS A 183 -0.90 6.80 12.80
C LYS A 183 -0.64 5.56 13.64
N ASN A 184 -0.86 4.38 13.06
CA ASN A 184 -0.65 3.09 13.71
C ASN A 184 0.82 2.62 13.68
N GLN A 185 1.74 3.43 13.12
CA GLN A 185 3.17 3.13 13.04
C GLN A 185 3.45 1.75 12.43
N LEU A 186 2.83 1.43 11.29
CA LEU A 186 2.94 0.12 10.63
C LEU A 186 4.39 -0.36 10.48
N HIS A 187 5.34 0.54 10.22
CA HIS A 187 6.77 0.21 10.13
C HIS A 187 7.34 -0.44 11.40
N LYS A 188 6.71 -0.23 12.56
CA LYS A 188 7.07 -0.88 13.83
C LYS A 188 6.33 -2.20 14.06
N GLN A 189 5.30 -2.48 13.28
CA GLN A 189 4.46 -3.67 13.42
C GLN A 189 4.86 -4.79 12.45
N ILE A 190 5.52 -4.46 11.35
CA ILE A 190 6.06 -5.44 10.41
C ILE A 190 7.12 -6.30 11.12
N GLY A 191 6.98 -7.61 10.98
CA GLY A 191 7.78 -8.59 11.69
C GLY A 191 7.33 -8.88 13.13
N LYS A 192 6.26 -8.22 13.62
CA LYS A 192 5.67 -8.50 14.94
C LYS A 192 4.44 -9.40 14.87
N LEU A 193 4.18 -10.00 13.70
CA LEU A 193 3.14 -11.02 13.58
C LEU A 193 3.29 -12.04 14.70
N SER A 194 2.25 -12.27 15.46
CA SER A 194 2.21 -13.37 16.41
C SER A 194 2.22 -14.69 15.63
N ASN A 195 3.36 -15.36 15.57
CA ASN A 195 3.60 -16.53 14.72
C ASN A 195 4.56 -17.52 15.38
N ASN A 196 4.70 -18.70 14.78
CA ASN A 196 5.65 -19.73 15.18
C ASN A 196 6.76 -19.97 14.12
N PHE A 197 6.95 -19.06 13.17
CA PHE A 197 7.88 -19.23 12.04
C PHE A 197 9.32 -19.49 12.49
N GLU A 198 9.72 -18.97 13.67
CA GLU A 198 11.06 -19.17 14.22
C GLU A 198 11.38 -20.66 14.43
N HIS A 199 10.37 -21.45 14.83
CA HIS A 199 10.53 -22.86 15.16
C HIS A 199 10.11 -23.80 14.02
N THR A 200 9.23 -23.36 13.13
CA THR A 200 8.61 -24.21 12.09
C THR A 200 9.20 -24.02 10.70
N ILE A 201 9.94 -22.93 10.47
CA ILE A 201 10.62 -22.66 9.20
C ILE A 201 12.13 -22.78 9.43
N SER A 202 12.75 -23.82 8.87
CA SER A 202 14.18 -24.08 9.03
C SER A 202 15.05 -23.18 8.13
N GLU A 203 14.57 -22.85 6.93
CA GLU A 203 15.32 -22.03 5.97
C GLU A 203 15.21 -20.53 6.33
N GLN A 204 16.35 -19.92 6.68
CA GLN A 204 16.42 -18.54 7.15
C GLN A 204 15.88 -17.52 6.14
N HIS A 205 16.16 -17.70 4.84
CA HIS A 205 15.68 -16.80 3.80
C HIS A 205 14.16 -16.86 3.63
N PHE A 206 13.60 -18.06 3.65
CA PHE A 206 12.15 -18.28 3.60
C PHE A 206 11.45 -17.69 4.82
N LYS A 207 12.02 -17.90 6.04
CA LYS A 207 11.53 -17.30 7.29
C LYS A 207 11.46 -15.78 7.22
N GLN A 208 12.54 -15.11 6.77
CA GLN A 208 12.56 -13.66 6.63
C GLN A 208 11.51 -13.16 5.64
N LYS A 209 11.37 -13.83 4.48
CA LYS A 209 10.33 -13.52 3.52
C LYS A 209 8.93 -13.66 4.13
N ALA A 210 8.65 -14.75 4.84
CA ALA A 210 7.35 -14.98 5.48
C ALA A 210 7.02 -13.86 6.49
N LEU A 211 7.97 -13.45 7.33
CA LEU A 211 7.79 -12.34 8.27
C LEU A 211 7.51 -10.99 7.58
N MET A 212 8.03 -10.77 6.36
CA MET A 212 7.81 -9.53 5.61
C MET A 212 6.47 -9.50 4.86
N VAL A 213 5.93 -10.66 4.50
CA VAL A 213 4.72 -10.78 3.69
C VAL A 213 3.46 -10.54 4.52
N PHE A 214 3.44 -11.02 5.78
CA PHE A 214 2.24 -10.96 6.61
C PHE A 214 2.25 -9.75 7.54
N LYS A 215 1.11 -9.06 7.61
CA LYS A 215 0.85 -7.94 8.52
C LYS A 215 0.30 -8.46 9.84
N ASP A 216 0.52 -7.72 10.91
CA ASP A 216 -0.07 -8.03 12.23
C ASP A 216 -1.56 -7.65 12.31
N GLU A 217 -1.96 -6.58 11.59
CA GLU A 217 -3.32 -6.08 11.50
C GLU A 217 -3.69 -5.78 10.04
N MET A 218 -4.90 -6.11 9.63
CA MET A 218 -5.48 -5.80 8.33
C MET A 218 -6.63 -4.81 8.47
N LEU A 219 -6.68 -3.82 7.56
CA LEU A 219 -7.82 -2.94 7.41
C LEU A 219 -8.73 -3.47 6.32
N LEU A 220 -9.94 -3.87 6.69
CA LEU A 220 -11.00 -4.36 5.80
C LEU A 220 -12.10 -3.29 5.71
N ASP A 221 -11.73 -2.09 5.21
CA ASP A 221 -12.60 -0.92 5.12
C ASP A 221 -13.79 -1.10 4.15
N PHE A 222 -13.72 -2.11 3.30
CA PHE A 222 -14.78 -2.49 2.36
C PHE A 222 -15.83 -3.44 2.96
N ILE A 223 -15.61 -3.91 4.20
CA ILE A 223 -16.56 -4.77 4.92
C ILE A 223 -17.41 -3.90 5.82
N ASN A 224 -18.70 -3.86 5.53
CA ASN A 224 -19.70 -3.15 6.31
C ASN A 224 -20.68 -4.15 6.92
N ILE A 225 -20.25 -4.83 7.96
CA ILE A 225 -21.12 -5.72 8.74
C ILE A 225 -21.76 -4.84 9.81
N GLN A 226 -23.09 -4.64 9.74
CA GLN A 226 -23.82 -3.98 10.82
C GLN A 226 -23.76 -4.89 12.06
N ASP A 227 -23.28 -4.34 13.17
CA ASP A 227 -23.42 -4.98 14.48
C ASP A 227 -24.92 -4.96 14.85
N SER A 228 -25.68 -5.92 14.33
CA SER A 228 -26.89 -6.37 15.00
C SER A 228 -26.42 -7.03 16.29
N ASP A 229 -27.19 -6.93 17.39
CA ASP A 229 -26.87 -7.46 18.73
C ASP A 229 -26.47 -8.95 18.78
N GLU A 230 -26.56 -9.65 17.65
CA GLU A 230 -25.99 -10.96 17.39
C GLU A 230 -24.69 -10.77 16.60
N GLU A 231 -23.55 -11.23 17.16
CA GLU A 231 -22.25 -11.25 16.50
C GLU A 231 -22.39 -11.81 15.07
N PRO A 232 -21.89 -11.12 14.02
CA PRO A 232 -22.06 -11.55 12.63
C PRO A 232 -21.47 -12.96 12.44
N ASP A 233 -22.19 -13.84 11.77
CA ASP A 233 -21.75 -15.19 11.47
C ASP A 233 -20.44 -15.14 10.65
N GLU A 234 -19.49 -16.03 10.90
CA GLU A 234 -18.25 -16.18 10.14
C GLU A 234 -18.52 -16.30 8.63
N ARG A 235 -19.66 -16.88 8.26
CA ARG A 235 -20.15 -16.98 6.88
C ARG A 235 -20.43 -15.62 6.24
N ILE A 236 -20.98 -14.67 6.99
CA ILE A 236 -21.23 -13.30 6.48
C ILE A 236 -19.90 -12.60 6.19
N LEU A 237 -18.93 -12.71 7.10
CA LEU A 237 -17.58 -12.19 6.89
C LEU A 237 -16.92 -12.79 5.65
N GLU A 238 -17.03 -14.10 5.48
CA GLU A 238 -16.49 -14.79 4.32
C GLU A 238 -17.17 -14.31 3.02
N GLN A 239 -18.49 -14.23 2.98
CA GLN A 239 -19.26 -13.79 1.83
C GLN A 239 -18.87 -12.36 1.44
N GLU A 240 -18.77 -11.43 2.38
CA GLU A 240 -18.32 -10.05 2.14
C GLU A 240 -16.88 -10.00 1.61
N ILE A 241 -15.99 -10.84 2.10
CA ILE A 241 -14.62 -10.95 1.58
C ILE A 241 -14.63 -11.47 0.14
N VAL A 242 -15.40 -12.51 -0.15
CA VAL A 242 -15.48 -13.12 -1.49
C VAL A 242 -16.11 -12.15 -2.48
N LEU A 243 -17.19 -11.46 -2.12
CA LEU A 243 -17.81 -10.41 -2.94
C LEU A 243 -16.83 -9.26 -3.24
N ASN A 244 -15.95 -8.95 -2.32
CA ASN A 244 -14.93 -7.92 -2.45
C ASN A 244 -13.52 -8.49 -2.61
N ILE A 245 -13.36 -9.68 -3.18
CA ILE A 245 -12.09 -10.42 -3.22
C ILE A 245 -10.92 -9.59 -3.80
N LYS A 246 -11.19 -8.74 -4.79
CA LYS A 246 -10.19 -7.84 -5.34
C LYS A 246 -9.62 -6.89 -4.28
N LYS A 247 -10.49 -6.30 -3.43
CA LYS A 247 -10.06 -5.41 -2.35
C LYS A 247 -9.32 -6.18 -1.25
N PHE A 248 -9.78 -7.40 -0.96
CA PHE A 248 -9.10 -8.26 0.00
C PHE A 248 -7.70 -8.68 -0.46
N ILE A 249 -7.52 -9.05 -1.74
CA ILE A 249 -6.20 -9.32 -2.32
C ILE A 249 -5.31 -8.07 -2.24
N MET A 250 -5.84 -6.88 -2.52
CA MET A 250 -5.09 -5.63 -2.38
C MET A 250 -4.68 -5.36 -0.94
N ALA A 251 -5.52 -5.71 0.04
CA ALA A 251 -5.20 -5.60 1.47
C ALA A 251 -4.14 -6.62 1.92
N LEU A 252 -4.15 -7.85 1.37
CA LEU A 252 -3.11 -8.86 1.59
C LEU A 252 -1.78 -8.44 0.97
N GLY A 253 -1.81 -7.96 -0.28
CA GLY A 253 -0.64 -7.54 -1.05
C GLY A 253 -0.60 -8.14 -2.45
N ALA A 254 0.19 -7.52 -3.35
CA ALA A 254 0.22 -7.83 -4.79
C ALA A 254 0.73 -9.25 -5.14
N ASP A 255 1.36 -9.93 -4.19
CA ASP A 255 1.96 -11.25 -4.42
C ASP A 255 0.99 -12.42 -4.13
N PHE A 256 -0.26 -12.13 -3.75
CA PHE A 256 -1.28 -13.14 -3.47
C PHE A 256 -2.16 -13.41 -4.69
N SER A 257 -2.40 -14.68 -4.96
CA SER A 257 -3.33 -15.19 -5.97
C SER A 257 -4.42 -16.00 -5.27
N PHE A 258 -5.69 -15.67 -5.51
CA PHE A 258 -6.81 -16.39 -4.93
C PHE A 258 -7.02 -17.72 -5.66
N ILE A 259 -7.11 -18.82 -4.89
CA ILE A 259 -7.40 -20.16 -5.40
C ILE A 259 -8.88 -20.47 -5.23
N GLY A 260 -9.44 -20.20 -4.04
CA GLY A 260 -10.85 -20.47 -3.77
C GLY A 260 -11.25 -20.19 -2.33
N ASN A 261 -12.55 -20.22 -2.09
CA ASN A 261 -13.14 -20.22 -0.77
C ASN A 261 -13.82 -21.56 -0.50
N GLN A 262 -14.05 -21.88 0.77
CA GLN A 262 -14.55 -23.18 1.23
C GLN A 262 -13.82 -24.34 0.50
N PHE A 263 -12.49 -24.24 0.50
CA PHE A 263 -11.67 -25.20 -0.22
C PHE A 263 -11.72 -26.57 0.47
N ARG A 264 -12.29 -27.55 -0.24
CA ARG A 264 -12.54 -28.88 0.29
C ARG A 264 -11.23 -29.69 0.37
N LEU A 265 -10.96 -30.20 1.56
CA LEU A 265 -9.93 -31.20 1.83
C LEU A 265 -10.61 -32.50 2.20
N LEU A 266 -10.21 -33.60 1.55
CA LEU A 266 -10.65 -34.94 1.90
C LEU A 266 -9.50 -35.64 2.62
N ILE A 267 -9.71 -35.97 3.89
CA ILE A 267 -8.74 -36.68 4.73
C ILE A 267 -9.40 -38.02 5.12
N ASP A 268 -8.94 -39.10 4.50
CA ASP A 268 -9.61 -40.39 4.57
C ASP A 268 -11.05 -40.26 4.02
N GLU A 269 -12.07 -40.48 4.79
CA GLU A 269 -13.48 -40.31 4.40
C GLU A 269 -14.12 -39.03 4.94
N GLU A 270 -13.37 -38.20 5.69
CA GLU A 270 -13.87 -36.99 6.30
C GLU A 270 -13.58 -35.74 5.46
N GLU A 271 -14.57 -34.86 5.38
CA GLU A 271 -14.47 -33.59 4.63
C GLU A 271 -14.16 -32.44 5.59
N TYR A 272 -13.16 -31.64 5.19
CA TYR A 272 -12.77 -30.42 5.86
C TYR A 272 -12.79 -29.26 4.87
N PHE A 273 -13.04 -28.04 5.36
CA PHE A 273 -13.15 -26.88 4.51
C PHE A 273 -12.27 -25.76 5.06
N ILE A 274 -11.40 -25.22 4.18
CA ILE A 274 -10.61 -24.03 4.44
C ILE A 274 -11.41 -22.83 3.95
N ASP A 275 -11.61 -21.82 4.79
CA ASP A 275 -12.44 -20.67 4.44
C ASP A 275 -11.92 -19.96 3.19
N LEU A 276 -10.62 -19.61 3.15
CA LEU A 276 -9.99 -19.02 1.97
C LEU A 276 -8.62 -19.65 1.71
N LEU A 277 -8.36 -20.02 0.47
CA LEU A 277 -7.06 -20.53 0.03
C LEU A 277 -6.44 -19.60 -1.00
N PHE A 278 -5.18 -19.24 -0.78
CA PHE A 278 -4.36 -18.42 -1.67
C PHE A 278 -3.05 -19.12 -2.01
N PHE A 279 -2.40 -18.61 -3.06
CA PHE A 279 -1.00 -18.88 -3.34
C PHE A 279 -0.19 -17.58 -3.25
N ASN A 280 0.90 -17.59 -2.52
CA ASN A 280 1.80 -16.44 -2.46
C ASN A 280 3.01 -16.66 -3.36
N ARG A 281 3.17 -15.81 -4.38
CA ARG A 281 4.20 -15.93 -5.43
C ARG A 281 5.63 -15.72 -4.91
N LYS A 282 5.83 -14.82 -3.95
CA LYS A 282 7.16 -14.58 -3.35
C LYS A 282 7.59 -15.72 -2.44
N LEU A 283 6.66 -16.28 -1.71
CA LEU A 283 6.89 -17.40 -0.82
C LEU A 283 6.88 -18.74 -1.57
N GLN A 284 6.28 -18.78 -2.76
CA GLN A 284 6.01 -20.03 -3.48
C GLN A 284 5.32 -21.06 -2.58
N SER A 285 4.30 -20.60 -1.84
CA SER A 285 3.59 -21.39 -0.82
C SER A 285 2.09 -21.22 -0.95
N LEU A 286 1.35 -22.27 -0.66
CA LEU A 286 -0.08 -22.17 -0.36
C LEU A 286 -0.25 -21.42 0.96
N VAL A 287 -1.28 -20.57 1.03
CA VAL A 287 -1.65 -19.81 2.23
C VAL A 287 -3.10 -20.07 2.56
N ALA A 288 -3.33 -20.80 3.63
CA ALA A 288 -4.66 -21.07 4.17
C ALA A 288 -5.05 -19.95 5.14
N ILE A 289 -6.22 -19.35 4.96
CA ILE A 289 -6.77 -18.35 5.87
C ILE A 289 -8.04 -18.93 6.49
N ASP A 290 -8.08 -18.97 7.83
CA ASP A 290 -9.24 -19.36 8.64
C ASP A 290 -9.80 -18.09 9.27
N LEU A 291 -11.09 -17.81 9.03
CA LEU A 291 -11.76 -16.58 9.45
C LEU A 291 -12.44 -16.79 10.80
N LYS A 292 -12.23 -15.84 11.72
CA LYS A 292 -12.85 -15.86 13.05
C LYS A 292 -13.46 -14.49 13.36
N LYS A 293 -14.73 -14.48 13.72
CA LYS A 293 -15.46 -13.25 14.04
C LYS A 293 -15.04 -12.59 15.35
N GLY A 294 -14.53 -13.37 16.28
CA GLY A 294 -14.21 -12.92 17.63
C GLY A 294 -12.72 -12.94 17.94
N LYS A 295 -12.44 -13.18 19.22
CA LYS A 295 -11.09 -13.28 19.76
C LYS A 295 -10.44 -14.62 19.40
N PHE A 296 -9.12 -14.60 19.20
CA PHE A 296 -8.33 -15.82 19.00
C PHE A 296 -8.52 -16.82 20.15
N LYS A 297 -8.75 -18.09 19.81
CA LYS A 297 -8.82 -19.21 20.73
C LYS A 297 -7.75 -20.26 20.39
N ALA A 298 -7.18 -20.90 21.41
CA ALA A 298 -6.09 -21.87 21.22
C ALA A 298 -6.48 -23.08 20.35
N GLU A 299 -7.75 -23.46 20.36
CA GLU A 299 -8.28 -24.57 19.54
C GLU A 299 -8.12 -24.36 18.02
N TYR A 300 -8.06 -23.10 17.56
CA TYR A 300 -7.90 -22.78 16.15
C TYR A 300 -6.52 -23.21 15.59
N ALA A 301 -5.50 -23.24 16.46
CA ALA A 301 -4.17 -23.71 16.09
C ALA A 301 -4.16 -25.18 15.68
N GLY A 302 -4.90 -26.04 16.40
CA GLY A 302 -5.03 -27.46 16.08
C GLY A 302 -5.69 -27.70 14.72
N LYS A 303 -6.82 -27.00 14.47
CA LYS A 303 -7.53 -27.05 13.19
C LYS A 303 -6.63 -26.60 12.03
N MET A 304 -5.95 -25.47 12.20
CA MET A 304 -5.03 -24.95 11.18
C MET A 304 -3.86 -25.92 10.92
N ASN A 305 -3.28 -26.52 11.96
CA ASN A 305 -2.19 -27.48 11.80
C ASN A 305 -2.61 -28.71 10.97
N LEU A 306 -3.85 -29.19 11.17
CA LEU A 306 -4.44 -30.25 10.34
C LEU A 306 -4.56 -29.83 8.87
N TYR A 307 -5.10 -28.63 8.63
CA TYR A 307 -5.25 -28.10 7.28
C TYR A 307 -3.93 -27.99 6.53
N LEU A 308 -2.90 -27.45 7.19
CA LEU A 308 -1.58 -27.31 6.59
C LEU A 308 -0.90 -28.65 6.31
N SER A 309 -1.13 -29.64 7.19
CA SER A 309 -0.63 -30.99 6.98
C SER A 309 -1.27 -31.63 5.76
N ALA A 310 -2.59 -31.52 5.61
CA ALA A 310 -3.31 -32.03 4.46
C ALA A 310 -2.96 -31.29 3.15
N LEU A 311 -2.80 -29.97 3.20
CA LEU A 311 -2.34 -29.19 2.04
C LEU A 311 -0.95 -29.63 1.57
N ASP A 312 -0.02 -29.82 2.51
CA ASP A 312 1.34 -30.27 2.18
C ASP A 312 1.41 -31.68 1.61
N GLU A 313 0.52 -32.57 2.07
CA GLU A 313 0.49 -33.97 1.64
C GLU A 313 -0.25 -34.16 0.33
N TYR A 314 -1.42 -33.50 0.13
CA TYR A 314 -2.31 -33.85 -0.98
C TYR A 314 -2.38 -32.78 -2.08
N ILE A 315 -2.06 -31.52 -1.80
CA ILE A 315 -2.31 -30.41 -2.72
C ILE A 315 -1.02 -29.74 -3.18
N LYS A 316 -0.07 -29.52 -2.28
CA LYS A 316 1.19 -28.84 -2.53
C LYS A 316 2.00 -29.53 -3.63
N GLN A 317 2.53 -28.76 -4.58
CA GLN A 317 3.42 -29.28 -5.61
C GLN A 317 4.83 -29.51 -5.06
N PRO A 318 5.63 -30.44 -5.65
CA PRO A 318 6.98 -30.77 -5.17
C PRO A 318 7.95 -29.60 -5.12
N HIS A 319 7.76 -28.58 -5.97
CA HIS A 319 8.63 -27.41 -6.05
C HIS A 319 8.17 -26.25 -5.13
N GLU A 320 7.04 -26.40 -4.46
CA GLU A 320 6.51 -25.39 -3.56
C GLU A 320 7.05 -25.56 -2.14
N ASN A 321 7.19 -24.44 -1.44
CA ASN A 321 7.58 -24.42 -0.05
C ASN A 321 6.42 -24.88 0.84
N PRO A 322 6.66 -25.19 2.12
CA PRO A 322 5.60 -25.57 3.06
C PRO A 322 4.46 -24.54 3.09
N SER A 323 3.24 -25.06 3.18
CA SER A 323 2.04 -24.23 3.30
C SER A 323 2.05 -23.41 4.59
N ILE A 324 1.51 -22.19 4.56
CA ILE A 324 1.44 -21.28 5.70
C ILE A 324 -0.02 -21.04 6.09
N GLY A 325 -0.30 -21.07 7.40
CA GLY A 325 -1.63 -20.80 7.95
C GLY A 325 -1.74 -19.38 8.53
N ILE A 326 -2.87 -18.73 8.26
CA ILE A 326 -3.22 -17.44 8.87
C ILE A 326 -4.58 -17.56 9.53
N ILE A 327 -4.65 -17.30 10.82
CA ILE A 327 -5.90 -17.19 11.56
C ILE A 327 -6.24 -15.69 11.63
N LEU A 328 -7.29 -15.28 10.92
CA LEU A 328 -7.74 -13.89 10.84
C LEU A 328 -8.89 -13.68 11.84
N CYS A 329 -8.67 -12.87 12.88
CA CYS A 329 -9.61 -12.67 13.99
C CYS A 329 -9.72 -11.18 14.38
N LYS A 330 -10.75 -10.80 15.13
CA LYS A 330 -10.91 -9.40 15.61
C LYS A 330 -9.88 -9.01 16.66
N GLU A 331 -9.60 -9.93 17.60
CA GLU A 331 -8.70 -9.67 18.72
C GLU A 331 -7.79 -10.86 19.00
N LYS A 332 -6.61 -10.59 19.55
CA LYS A 332 -5.69 -11.62 20.03
C LYS A 332 -5.00 -11.23 21.32
N ASN A 333 -4.63 -12.24 22.12
CA ASN A 333 -3.68 -12.08 23.19
C ASN A 333 -2.38 -12.80 22.80
N ASN A 334 -1.29 -12.06 22.67
CA ASN A 334 -0.02 -12.58 22.17
C ASN A 334 0.52 -13.75 23.01
N LYS A 335 0.31 -13.75 24.35
CA LYS A 335 0.71 -14.88 25.20
C LYS A 335 -0.12 -16.13 24.92
N VAL A 336 -1.43 -15.98 24.69
CA VAL A 336 -2.30 -17.13 24.33
C VAL A 336 -1.88 -17.70 23.00
N VAL A 337 -1.57 -16.84 22.00
CA VAL A 337 -1.05 -17.29 20.69
C VAL A 337 0.27 -18.03 20.84
N GLU A 338 1.22 -17.47 21.61
CA GLU A 338 2.51 -18.10 21.87
C GLU A 338 2.36 -19.51 22.47
N PHE A 339 1.51 -19.66 23.49
CA PHE A 339 1.26 -20.98 24.10
C PHE A 339 0.54 -21.93 23.14
N ALA A 340 -0.44 -21.45 22.38
CA ALA A 340 -1.18 -22.28 21.41
C ALA A 340 -0.29 -22.79 20.27
N PHE A 341 0.74 -22.03 19.91
CA PHE A 341 1.64 -22.37 18.81
C PHE A 341 2.89 -23.16 19.22
N ARG A 342 3.14 -23.28 20.54
CA ARG A 342 4.39 -23.87 21.05
C ARG A 342 4.68 -25.27 20.52
N ASP A 343 3.65 -26.10 20.46
CA ASP A 343 3.77 -27.52 20.09
C ASP A 343 3.24 -27.80 18.67
N THR A 344 3.01 -26.75 17.86
CA THR A 344 2.57 -26.92 16.48
C THR A 344 3.77 -27.11 15.54
N SER A 345 3.62 -28.01 14.55
CA SER A 345 4.70 -28.34 13.62
C SER A 345 4.67 -27.56 12.30
N LYS A 346 3.54 -26.92 11.99
CA LYS A 346 3.34 -26.20 10.74
C LYS A 346 3.43 -24.67 10.94
N PRO A 347 3.95 -23.93 9.95
CA PRO A 347 4.10 -22.47 10.06
C PRO A 347 2.75 -21.77 10.03
N MET A 348 2.42 -21.03 11.08
CA MET A 348 1.18 -20.28 11.17
C MET A 348 1.31 -18.98 11.95
N GLY A 349 0.40 -18.02 11.66
CA GLY A 349 0.34 -16.74 12.33
C GLY A 349 -1.09 -16.30 12.61
N VAL A 350 -1.25 -15.36 13.55
CA VAL A 350 -2.53 -14.73 13.88
C VAL A 350 -2.49 -13.27 13.48
N VAL A 351 -3.42 -12.88 12.62
CA VAL A 351 -3.61 -11.52 12.12
C VAL A 351 -4.92 -10.98 12.70
N THR A 352 -4.92 -9.74 13.15
CA THR A 352 -6.16 -9.06 13.53
C THR A 352 -6.71 -8.24 12.36
N TYR A 353 -8.04 -8.00 12.33
CA TYR A 353 -8.66 -7.13 11.34
C TYR A 353 -9.54 -6.08 11.99
N LYS A 354 -9.69 -4.94 11.27
CA LYS A 354 -10.65 -3.89 11.58
C LYS A 354 -11.56 -3.66 10.39
N THR A 355 -12.85 -3.50 10.65
CA THR A 355 -13.88 -3.23 9.64
C THR A 355 -14.17 -1.73 9.52
N TYR A 356 -14.97 -1.34 8.50
CA TYR A 356 -15.39 0.05 8.29
C TYR A 356 -16.00 0.70 9.54
N GLN A 357 -16.80 -0.04 10.32
CA GLN A 357 -17.49 0.52 11.48
C GLN A 357 -16.55 0.90 12.63
N GLU A 358 -15.42 0.23 12.73
CA GLU A 358 -14.40 0.48 13.76
C GLU A 358 -13.47 1.64 13.39
N LEU A 359 -13.68 2.23 12.18
CA LEU A 359 -12.95 3.41 11.76
C LEU A 359 -13.46 4.67 12.49
N PRO A 360 -12.57 5.59 12.87
CA PRO A 360 -12.97 6.89 13.42
C PRO A 360 -13.91 7.64 12.48
N GLU A 361 -14.88 8.39 13.01
CA GLU A 361 -15.91 9.12 12.24
C GLU A 361 -15.35 10.07 11.15
N ASN A 362 -14.18 10.64 11.36
CA ASN A 362 -13.49 11.46 10.37
C ASN A 362 -13.00 10.64 9.14
N TYR A 363 -12.84 9.32 9.28
CA TYR A 363 -12.52 8.41 8.17
C TYR A 363 -13.78 8.00 7.41
N LYS A 364 -14.86 7.70 8.13
CA LYS A 364 -16.14 7.31 7.52
C LYS A 364 -16.68 8.38 6.58
N LYS A 365 -16.49 9.68 6.92
CA LYS A 365 -16.94 10.82 6.11
C LYS A 365 -16.16 11.01 4.80
N LEU A 366 -15.00 10.42 4.65
CA LEU A 366 -14.12 10.56 3.48
C LEU A 366 -14.23 9.38 2.52
N LEU A 367 -14.82 8.28 2.96
CA LEU A 367 -15.11 7.14 2.11
C LEU A 367 -16.42 7.40 1.34
N PRO A 368 -16.52 7.04 0.05
CA PRO A 368 -17.76 7.16 -0.69
C PRO A 368 -18.87 6.44 0.07
N ASN A 369 -19.97 7.12 0.34
CA ASN A 369 -21.12 6.52 0.98
C ASN A 369 -21.63 5.39 0.07
N PHE A 370 -21.53 4.15 0.53
CA PHE A 370 -21.92 2.96 -0.24
C PHE A 370 -23.39 2.99 -0.66
N ASP A 371 -24.25 3.66 0.10
CA ASP A 371 -25.65 3.83 -0.23
C ASP A 371 -25.86 4.71 -1.47
N HIS A 372 -25.00 5.72 -1.67
CA HIS A 372 -25.00 6.56 -2.88
C HIS A 372 -24.47 5.83 -4.13
N LEU A 373 -23.61 4.83 -3.96
CA LEU A 373 -23.12 4.02 -5.10
C LEU A 373 -24.12 2.96 -5.52
N LYS A 374 -24.99 2.48 -4.62
CA LYS A 374 -26.10 1.56 -4.96
C LYS A 374 -27.22 2.25 -5.74
N GLU A 375 -27.40 3.56 -5.58
CA GLU A 375 -28.37 4.34 -6.34
C GLU A 375 -27.89 4.72 -7.76
N LEU A 376 -26.60 4.56 -8.05
CA LEU A 376 -25.97 4.88 -9.34
C LEU A 376 -25.67 3.64 -10.21
N LEU A 377 -25.98 2.44 -9.71
CA LEU A 377 -25.90 1.16 -10.43
C LEU A 377 -27.29 0.58 -10.67
#